data_e11f5320cbb77894d8ae5358b1028cbc
#
_entry.id   e11f5320cbb77894d8ae5358b1028cbc
#
_cell.length_a   1.000
_cell.length_b   1.000
_cell.length_c   1.000
_cell.angle_alpha   90.00
_cell.angle_beta   90.00
_cell.angle_gamma   90.00
#
_symmetry.space_group_name_H-M   'P 1'
#
loop_
_entity.id
_entity.type
_entity.pdbx_description
1 polymer ?
#
loop_
_entity_poly.entity_id
_entity_poly.type
_entity_poly.pdbx_seq_one_letter_code
_entity_poly.pdbx_strand_id
1 'polypeptide(L)'
;MIGLIKISFECIDSEMFSNLYNSLVRPLLEYCVQAWSPHLEKDITLLENVQRRATKIVKDLRNIEYPERLKILNLTRLEDRRTRGDMILTYRLLNGLEDIDYRKFFTLDDGHYNLRGHSKKLKKFGPNLDVRRFFFSFRVVDKWNGLTEEEVTAPSTRAFKLRYDKAEN
;
A
#
# COMPACT_ATOMS: atom_id res chain seq x y z
N MET A 1 3.67 13.02 -17.18
CA MET A 1 2.49 12.17 -17.46
C MET A 1 1.17 12.92 -17.27
N ILE A 2 0.82 13.42 -16.10
CA ILE A 2 -0.45 14.16 -15.85
C ILE A 2 -0.65 15.34 -16.82
N GLY A 3 0.39 16.10 -17.11
CA GLY A 3 0.34 17.20 -18.08
C GLY A 3 0.03 16.71 -19.50
N LEU A 4 0.59 15.59 -19.92
CA LEU A 4 0.30 14.99 -21.23
C LEU A 4 -1.17 14.57 -21.33
N ILE A 5 -1.70 13.90 -20.31
CA ILE A 5 -3.11 13.52 -20.26
C ILE A 5 -4.01 14.74 -20.44
N LYS A 6 -3.71 15.84 -19.72
CA LYS A 6 -4.49 17.09 -19.81
C LYS A 6 -4.45 17.76 -21.19
N ILE A 7 -3.34 17.65 -21.90
CA ILE A 7 -3.18 18.25 -23.24
C ILE A 7 -3.80 17.38 -24.32
N SER A 8 -3.74 16.05 -24.15
CA SER A 8 -4.22 15.10 -25.17
C SER A 8 -5.75 14.98 -25.25
N PHE A 9 -6.46 15.41 -24.22
CA PHE A 9 -7.91 15.24 -24.15
C PHE A 9 -8.60 16.53 -23.72
N GLU A 10 -9.57 16.99 -24.51
CA GLU A 10 -10.36 18.21 -24.22
C GLU A 10 -11.34 18.01 -23.07
N CYS A 11 -11.93 16.82 -23.00
CA CYS A 11 -12.87 16.43 -21.93
C CYS A 11 -12.52 15.06 -21.41
N ILE A 12 -12.43 14.93 -20.09
CA ILE A 12 -12.12 13.68 -19.39
C ILE A 12 -13.22 13.46 -18.37
N ASP A 13 -14.00 12.40 -18.56
CA ASP A 13 -14.96 11.91 -17.57
C ASP A 13 -14.28 11.05 -16.48
N SER A 14 -15.04 10.61 -15.49
CA SER A 14 -14.52 9.84 -14.35
C SER A 14 -14.01 8.46 -14.74
N GLU A 15 -14.64 7.80 -15.72
CA GLU A 15 -14.23 6.46 -16.16
C GLU A 15 -12.93 6.53 -16.96
N MET A 16 -12.86 7.42 -17.95
CA MET A 16 -11.67 7.66 -18.74
C MET A 16 -10.49 8.09 -17.86
N PHE A 17 -10.73 9.00 -16.91
CA PHE A 17 -9.72 9.41 -15.94
C PHE A 17 -9.18 8.20 -15.15
N SER A 18 -10.08 7.37 -14.60
CA SER A 18 -9.70 6.21 -13.80
C SER A 18 -8.85 5.24 -14.59
N ASN A 19 -9.18 4.99 -15.86
CA ASN A 19 -8.41 4.12 -16.76
C ASN A 19 -7.03 4.70 -17.04
N LEU A 20 -6.93 5.99 -17.41
CA LEU A 20 -5.65 6.66 -17.70
C LEU A 20 -4.77 6.77 -16.45
N TYR A 21 -5.36 7.15 -15.31
CA TYR A 21 -4.64 7.29 -14.06
C TYR A 21 -4.08 5.95 -13.58
N ASN A 22 -4.90 4.90 -13.61
CA ASN A 22 -4.52 3.58 -13.13
C ASN A 22 -3.47 2.90 -14.02
N SER A 23 -3.47 3.17 -15.31
CA SER A 23 -2.52 2.57 -16.25
C SER A 23 -1.23 3.37 -16.41
N LEU A 24 -1.28 4.70 -16.38
CA LEU A 24 -0.14 5.54 -16.75
C LEU A 24 0.51 6.28 -15.57
N VAL A 25 -0.27 6.68 -14.57
CA VAL A 25 0.23 7.53 -13.48
C VAL A 25 0.52 6.72 -12.24
N ARG A 26 -0.44 5.92 -11.79
CA ARG A 26 -0.34 5.17 -10.55
C ARG A 26 0.84 4.18 -10.52
N PRO A 27 1.16 3.42 -11.58
CA PRO A 27 2.31 2.52 -11.56
C PRO A 27 3.63 3.24 -11.30
N LEU A 28 3.78 4.48 -11.76
CA LEU A 28 4.98 5.29 -11.49
C LEU A 28 5.08 5.72 -10.03
N LEU A 29 3.95 5.94 -9.36
CA LEU A 29 3.88 6.36 -7.96
C LEU A 29 4.01 5.19 -6.97
N GLU A 30 3.76 3.97 -7.45
CA GLU A 30 3.78 2.74 -6.64
C GLU A 30 4.95 1.81 -6.98
N TYR A 31 5.76 2.16 -7.98
CA TYR A 31 6.89 1.32 -8.38
C TYR A 31 7.91 1.17 -7.26
N CYS A 32 8.22 -0.07 -6.90
CA CYS A 32 9.26 -0.43 -5.94
C CYS A 32 9.12 0.26 -4.56
N VAL A 33 7.88 0.53 -4.11
CA VAL A 33 7.63 1.23 -2.82
C VAL A 33 8.25 0.53 -1.61
N GLN A 34 8.49 -0.77 -1.68
CA GLN A 34 9.15 -1.53 -0.62
C GLN A 34 10.56 -1.01 -0.33
N ALA A 35 11.24 -0.51 -1.36
CA ALA A 35 12.59 0.02 -1.23
C ALA A 35 12.63 1.50 -0.77
N TRP A 36 11.67 2.33 -1.24
CA TRP A 36 11.78 3.79 -1.09
C TRP A 36 10.61 4.46 -0.38
N SER A 37 9.64 3.70 0.16
CA SER A 37 8.44 4.29 0.79
C SER A 37 8.82 5.44 1.73
N PRO A 38 8.27 6.66 1.50
CA PRO A 38 8.60 7.81 2.31
C PRO A 38 8.02 7.65 3.71
N HIS A 39 8.73 8.14 4.70
CA HIS A 39 8.33 8.15 6.10
C HIS A 39 8.14 9.56 6.65
N LEU A 40 8.70 10.58 5.98
CA LEU A 40 8.51 11.96 6.38
C LEU A 40 7.19 12.47 5.81
N GLU A 41 6.39 13.13 6.65
CA GLU A 41 5.07 13.67 6.29
C GLU A 41 5.11 14.60 5.07
N LYS A 42 6.17 15.40 4.95
CA LYS A 42 6.39 16.27 3.79
C LYS A 42 6.46 15.49 2.48
N ASP A 43 7.14 14.33 2.47
CA ASP A 43 7.34 13.53 1.27
C ASP A 43 6.09 12.71 0.94
N ILE A 44 5.39 12.21 1.97
CA ILE A 44 4.06 11.57 1.84
C ILE A 44 3.09 12.57 1.21
N THR A 45 3.04 13.79 1.73
CA THR A 45 2.20 14.86 1.21
C THR A 45 2.55 15.26 -0.22
N LEU A 46 3.83 15.29 -0.58
CA LEU A 46 4.26 15.60 -1.95
C LEU A 46 3.72 14.57 -2.96
N LEU A 47 3.81 13.29 -2.63
CA LEU A 47 3.26 12.22 -3.48
C LEU A 47 1.73 12.30 -3.56
N GLU A 48 1.06 12.46 -2.42
CA GLU A 48 -0.40 12.58 -2.36
C GLU A 48 -0.90 13.80 -3.15
N ASN A 49 -0.14 14.90 -3.16
CA ASN A 49 -0.45 16.08 -3.96
C ASN A 49 -0.41 15.83 -5.47
N VAL A 50 0.35 14.84 -5.94
CA VAL A 50 0.31 14.40 -7.34
C VAL A 50 -1.07 13.82 -7.64
N GLN A 51 -1.57 12.90 -6.82
CA GLN A 51 -2.92 12.32 -6.95
C GLN A 51 -4.00 13.39 -6.78
N ARG A 52 -3.86 14.27 -5.79
CA ARG A 52 -4.79 15.39 -5.55
C ARG A 52 -4.92 16.31 -6.76
N ARG A 53 -3.82 16.61 -7.44
CA ARG A 53 -3.83 17.40 -8.69
C ARG A 53 -4.40 16.63 -9.86
N ALA A 54 -4.10 15.33 -9.96
CA ALA A 54 -4.62 14.46 -11.01
C ALA A 54 -6.15 14.39 -10.96
N THR A 55 -6.75 14.16 -9.79
CA THR A 55 -8.21 14.07 -9.63
C THR A 55 -8.96 15.36 -10.00
N LYS A 56 -8.29 16.53 -10.05
CA LYS A 56 -8.87 17.80 -10.51
C LYS A 56 -8.93 17.94 -12.04
N ILE A 57 -8.42 16.99 -12.80
CA ILE A 57 -8.52 17.02 -14.27
C ILE A 57 -9.97 16.77 -14.70
N VAL A 58 -10.70 15.94 -13.99
CA VAL A 58 -12.13 15.74 -14.19
C VAL A 58 -12.86 17.03 -13.84
N LYS A 59 -13.51 17.65 -14.85
CA LYS A 59 -14.11 19.00 -14.72
C LYS A 59 -15.15 19.06 -13.60
N ASP A 60 -16.03 18.07 -13.53
CA ASP A 60 -17.14 18.01 -12.57
C ASP A 60 -16.67 17.82 -11.12
N LEU A 61 -15.45 17.31 -10.93
CA LEU A 61 -14.88 17.06 -9.60
C LEU A 61 -13.98 18.19 -9.09
N ARG A 62 -13.78 19.24 -9.86
CA ARG A 62 -12.79 20.29 -9.58
C ARG A 62 -13.06 21.02 -8.27
N ASN A 63 -14.34 21.26 -7.96
CA ASN A 63 -14.81 22.00 -6.78
C ASN A 63 -15.21 21.09 -5.61
N ILE A 64 -15.07 19.76 -5.78
CA ILE A 64 -15.37 18.77 -4.74
C ILE A 64 -14.15 18.58 -3.86
N GLU A 65 -14.34 18.37 -2.55
CA GLU A 65 -13.27 18.09 -1.62
C GLU A 65 -12.53 16.79 -1.97
N TYR A 66 -11.24 16.75 -1.65
CA TYR A 66 -10.37 15.65 -2.07
C TYR A 66 -10.83 14.26 -1.60
N PRO A 67 -11.25 14.07 -0.33
CA PRO A 67 -11.76 12.77 0.12
C PRO A 67 -12.97 12.28 -0.67
N GLU A 68 -13.88 13.21 -1.01
CA GLU A 68 -15.08 12.87 -1.80
C GLU A 68 -14.72 12.53 -3.25
N ARG A 69 -13.72 13.24 -3.84
CA ARG A 69 -13.21 12.87 -5.17
C ARG A 69 -12.65 11.45 -5.19
N LEU A 70 -11.94 11.05 -4.14
CA LEU A 70 -11.42 9.69 -4.03
C LEU A 70 -12.53 8.65 -4.03
N LYS A 71 -13.62 8.89 -3.28
CA LYS A 71 -14.80 8.01 -3.25
C LYS A 71 -15.46 7.90 -4.62
N ILE A 72 -15.72 9.03 -5.28
CA ILE A 72 -16.36 9.08 -6.61
C ILE A 72 -15.51 8.33 -7.66
N LEU A 73 -14.19 8.48 -7.60
CA LEU A 73 -13.25 7.86 -8.53
C LEU A 73 -12.84 6.44 -8.12
N ASN A 74 -13.38 5.91 -7.01
CA ASN A 74 -12.99 4.64 -6.41
C ASN A 74 -11.47 4.51 -6.23
N LEU A 75 -10.88 5.57 -5.69
CA LEU A 75 -9.46 5.64 -5.37
C LEU A 75 -9.27 5.67 -3.85
N THR A 76 -8.15 5.11 -3.38
CA THR A 76 -7.68 5.22 -2.01
C THR A 76 -6.45 6.11 -1.93
N ARG A 77 -6.08 6.58 -0.75
CA ARG A 77 -4.84 7.35 -0.57
C ARG A 77 -3.62 6.51 -0.97
N LEU A 78 -2.60 7.17 -1.49
CA LEU A 78 -1.36 6.47 -1.90
C LEU A 78 -0.64 5.84 -0.70
N GLU A 79 -0.75 6.41 0.48
CA GLU A 79 -0.20 5.86 1.72
C GLU A 79 -0.85 4.50 2.08
N ASP A 80 -2.19 4.43 2.05
CA ASP A 80 -2.94 3.20 2.32
C ASP A 80 -2.59 2.12 1.30
N ARG A 81 -2.45 2.51 0.05
CA ARG A 81 -2.04 1.60 -1.02
C ARG A 81 -0.62 1.06 -0.85
N ARG A 82 0.33 1.90 -0.40
CA ARG A 82 1.70 1.45 -0.08
C ARG A 82 1.68 0.44 1.04
N THR A 83 0.96 0.74 2.11
CA THR A 83 0.80 -0.17 3.25
C THR A 83 0.17 -1.49 2.83
N ARG A 84 -0.90 -1.43 2.03
CA ARG A 84 -1.53 -2.62 1.45
C ARG A 84 -0.55 -3.44 0.60
N GLY A 85 0.25 -2.78 -0.24
CA GLY A 85 1.29 -3.41 -1.05
C GLY A 85 2.33 -4.13 -0.20
N ASP A 86 2.77 -3.52 0.89
CA ASP A 86 3.69 -4.10 1.86
C ASP A 86 3.10 -5.35 2.52
N MET A 87 1.82 -5.33 2.93
CA MET A 87 1.15 -6.50 3.51
C MET A 87 1.03 -7.66 2.51
N ILE A 88 0.70 -7.35 1.26
CA ILE A 88 0.62 -8.37 0.19
C ILE A 88 1.99 -9.01 -0.06
N LEU A 89 3.06 -8.22 -0.12
CA LEU A 89 4.41 -8.75 -0.31
C LEU A 89 4.85 -9.59 0.90
N THR A 90 4.58 -9.13 2.12
CA THR A 90 4.87 -9.89 3.34
C THR A 90 4.16 -11.25 3.33
N TYR A 91 2.86 -11.28 2.97
CA TYR A 91 2.11 -12.51 2.80
C TYR A 91 2.78 -13.44 1.77
N ARG A 92 3.16 -12.92 0.61
CA ARG A 92 3.78 -13.72 -0.47
C ARG A 92 5.13 -14.28 -0.04
N LEU A 93 5.97 -13.50 0.61
CA LEU A 93 7.26 -13.94 1.13
C LEU A 93 7.11 -15.08 2.15
N LEU A 94 6.24 -14.89 3.15
CA LEU A 94 6.04 -15.86 4.22
C LEU A 94 5.36 -17.17 3.77
N ASN A 95 4.69 -17.15 2.62
CA ASN A 95 4.08 -18.34 2.02
C ASN A 95 4.90 -18.94 0.87
N GLY A 96 6.14 -18.47 0.65
CA GLY A 96 7.03 -18.99 -0.40
C GLY A 96 6.51 -18.77 -1.83
N LEU A 97 5.72 -17.71 -2.05
CA LEU A 97 5.18 -17.34 -3.35
C LEU A 97 6.09 -16.39 -4.13
N GLU A 98 7.24 -16.06 -3.55
CA GLU A 98 8.32 -15.29 -4.18
C GLU A 98 9.60 -16.13 -4.20
N ASP A 99 10.42 -15.95 -5.23
CA ASP A 99 11.74 -16.60 -5.33
C ASP A 99 12.80 -15.89 -4.47
N ILE A 100 12.42 -15.59 -3.24
CA ILE A 100 13.27 -14.90 -2.26
C ILE A 100 13.03 -15.53 -0.89
N ASP A 101 14.10 -15.92 -0.21
CA ASP A 101 14.00 -16.42 1.17
C ASP A 101 13.56 -15.29 2.11
N TYR A 102 12.39 -15.44 2.71
CA TYR A 102 11.83 -14.48 3.68
C TYR A 102 12.74 -14.24 4.89
N ARG A 103 13.60 -15.21 5.24
CA ARG A 103 14.54 -15.11 6.37
C ARG A 103 15.55 -13.98 6.19
N LYS A 104 15.75 -13.50 4.97
CA LYS A 104 16.57 -12.31 4.70
C LYS A 104 15.95 -11.01 5.21
N PHE A 105 14.63 -11.00 5.41
CA PHE A 105 13.87 -9.82 5.83
C PHE A 105 13.26 -10.00 7.23
N PHE A 106 12.82 -11.20 7.58
CA PHE A 106 12.01 -11.45 8.75
C PHE A 106 12.50 -12.67 9.53
N THR A 107 12.34 -12.60 10.84
CA THR A 107 12.44 -13.74 11.74
C THR A 107 11.04 -14.02 12.28
N LEU A 108 10.56 -15.24 12.17
CA LEU A 108 9.32 -15.65 12.81
C LEU A 108 9.50 -15.68 14.32
N ASP A 109 8.44 -15.40 15.05
CA ASP A 109 8.43 -15.52 16.50
C ASP A 109 8.34 -17.02 16.88
N ASP A 110 9.29 -17.50 17.65
CA ASP A 110 9.46 -18.92 18.00
C ASP A 110 8.37 -19.46 18.96
N GLY A 111 7.41 -18.60 19.35
CA GLY A 111 6.26 -19.02 20.16
C GLY A 111 6.59 -19.42 21.62
N HIS A 112 7.78 -19.08 22.13
CA HIS A 112 8.15 -19.33 23.53
C HIS A 112 7.21 -18.69 24.54
N TYR A 113 6.49 -17.67 24.11
CA TYR A 113 5.40 -17.08 24.87
C TYR A 113 4.12 -17.27 24.07
N ASN A 114 3.11 -17.95 24.66
CA ASN A 114 1.76 -18.06 24.09
C ASN A 114 1.10 -16.66 23.97
N LEU A 115 1.66 -15.81 23.11
CA LEU A 115 1.14 -14.49 22.85
C LEU A 115 -0.15 -14.60 22.02
N ARG A 116 -1.17 -13.86 22.41
CA ARG A 116 -2.40 -13.73 21.61
C ARG A 116 -2.06 -13.25 20.21
N GLY A 117 -2.66 -13.86 19.18
CA GLY A 117 -2.53 -13.48 17.79
C GLY A 117 -2.34 -14.69 16.86
N HIS A 118 -1.95 -14.41 15.64
CA HIS A 118 -1.84 -15.42 14.59
C HIS A 118 -0.51 -16.23 14.64
N SER A 119 -0.51 -17.37 13.94
CA SER A 119 0.60 -18.35 13.92
C SER A 119 1.87 -17.88 13.20
N LYS A 120 1.79 -16.84 12.34
CA LYS A 120 2.92 -16.32 11.54
C LYS A 120 3.41 -14.97 12.03
N LYS A 121 3.51 -14.78 13.36
CA LYS A 121 4.03 -13.54 13.92
C LYS A 121 5.50 -13.34 13.58
N LEU A 122 5.83 -12.08 13.34
CA LEU A 122 7.19 -11.61 13.08
C LEU A 122 7.82 -11.09 14.37
N LYS A 123 9.05 -11.50 14.63
CA LYS A 123 9.83 -11.03 15.78
C LYS A 123 10.16 -9.54 15.59
N LYS A 124 9.81 -8.73 16.57
CA LYS A 124 10.13 -7.30 16.57
C LYS A 124 11.54 -7.09 17.11
N PHE A 125 12.42 -6.58 16.25
CA PHE A 125 13.74 -6.13 16.66
C PHE A 125 13.74 -4.62 16.82
N GLY A 126 14.36 -4.12 17.91
CA GLY A 126 14.62 -2.70 18.04
C GLY A 126 15.77 -2.29 17.10
N PRO A 127 15.54 -1.45 16.08
CA PRO A 127 16.63 -0.98 15.23
C PRO A 127 17.51 0.00 16.02
N ASN A 128 18.83 -0.16 15.94
CA ASN A 128 19.78 0.74 16.58
C ASN A 128 19.82 2.15 15.94
N LEU A 129 19.29 2.29 14.73
CA LEU A 129 19.24 3.54 13.97
C LEU A 129 17.80 3.84 13.58
N ASP A 130 17.35 5.07 13.78
CA ASP A 130 15.98 5.50 13.43
C ASP A 130 15.64 5.27 11.96
N VAL A 131 16.59 5.47 11.04
CA VAL A 131 16.40 5.23 9.61
C VAL A 131 15.95 3.78 9.32
N ARG A 132 16.45 2.79 10.08
CA ARG A 132 16.07 1.39 9.88
C ARG A 132 14.62 1.08 10.24
N ARG A 133 13.98 1.87 11.11
CA ARG A 133 12.57 1.69 11.47
C ARG A 133 11.64 1.77 10.27
N PHE A 134 12.06 2.54 9.25
CA PHE A 134 11.26 2.80 8.05
C PHE A 134 11.55 1.84 6.89
N PHE A 135 12.51 0.94 7.05
CA PHE A 135 12.76 -0.12 6.07
C PHE A 135 11.62 -1.12 6.08
N PHE A 136 11.35 -1.71 4.91
CA PHE A 136 10.29 -2.68 4.71
C PHE A 136 10.23 -3.74 5.82
N SER A 137 11.36 -4.36 6.15
CA SER A 137 11.47 -5.42 7.16
C SER A 137 11.14 -4.98 8.60
N PHE A 138 11.06 -3.69 8.88
CA PHE A 138 10.70 -3.16 10.20
C PHE A 138 9.31 -2.53 10.22
N ARG A 139 9.00 -1.69 9.22
CA ARG A 139 7.74 -0.93 9.21
C ARG A 139 6.50 -1.81 9.08
N VAL A 140 6.65 -3.02 8.51
CA VAL A 140 5.52 -3.94 8.31
C VAL A 140 5.17 -4.75 9.55
N VAL A 141 6.12 -4.94 10.48
CA VAL A 141 6.00 -5.91 11.59
C VAL A 141 4.78 -5.65 12.47
N ASP A 142 4.58 -4.42 12.89
CA ASP A 142 3.47 -4.09 13.80
C ASP A 142 2.11 -4.32 13.13
N LYS A 143 1.96 -3.85 11.89
CA LYS A 143 0.71 -4.03 11.14
C LYS A 143 0.47 -5.50 10.77
N TRP A 144 1.51 -6.22 10.37
CA TRP A 144 1.42 -7.65 10.12
C TRP A 144 1.00 -8.44 11.36
N ASN A 145 1.62 -8.18 12.50
CA ASN A 145 1.32 -8.86 13.76
C ASN A 145 -0.08 -8.53 14.31
N GLY A 146 -0.70 -7.46 13.84
CA GLY A 146 -2.08 -7.08 14.17
C GLY A 146 -3.15 -7.78 13.32
N LEU A 147 -2.76 -8.50 12.26
CA LEU A 147 -3.71 -9.24 11.44
C LEU A 147 -4.32 -10.43 12.18
N THR A 148 -5.44 -10.92 11.67
CA THR A 148 -6.11 -12.11 12.21
C THR A 148 -5.50 -13.40 11.64
N GLU A 149 -5.72 -14.54 12.32
CA GLU A 149 -5.31 -15.86 11.82
C GLU A 149 -5.93 -16.16 10.45
N GLU A 150 -7.19 -15.78 10.25
CA GLU A 150 -7.88 -15.98 8.98
C GLU A 150 -7.23 -15.25 7.81
N GLU A 151 -6.70 -14.04 8.05
CA GLU A 151 -6.00 -13.27 7.02
C GLU A 151 -4.67 -13.91 6.64
N VAL A 152 -3.83 -14.21 7.63
CA VAL A 152 -2.47 -14.71 7.38
C VAL A 152 -2.43 -16.14 6.84
N THR A 153 -3.47 -16.93 7.11
CA THR A 153 -3.63 -18.31 6.62
C THR A 153 -4.49 -18.40 5.36
N ALA A 154 -4.76 -17.30 4.71
CA ALA A 154 -5.52 -17.29 3.47
C ALA A 154 -4.93 -18.29 2.44
N PRO A 155 -5.75 -19.01 1.66
CA PRO A 155 -5.25 -20.07 0.76
C PRO A 155 -4.56 -19.51 -0.50
N SER A 156 -4.71 -18.23 -0.79
CA SER A 156 -4.11 -17.60 -1.97
C SER A 156 -3.92 -16.10 -1.75
N THR A 157 -3.03 -15.49 -2.55
CA THR A 157 -2.84 -14.03 -2.55
C THR A 157 -4.15 -13.27 -2.83
N ARG A 158 -5.04 -13.83 -3.68
CA ARG A 158 -6.33 -13.23 -3.96
C ARG A 158 -7.24 -13.25 -2.73
N ALA A 159 -7.30 -14.38 -2.03
CA ALA A 159 -8.07 -14.51 -0.80
C ALA A 159 -7.54 -13.60 0.30
N PHE A 160 -6.21 -13.49 0.45
CA PHE A 160 -5.58 -12.56 1.36
C PHE A 160 -5.99 -11.10 1.08
N LYS A 161 -5.88 -10.66 -0.17
CA LYS A 161 -6.30 -9.31 -0.58
C LYS A 161 -7.75 -9.02 -0.21
N LEU A 162 -8.67 -9.94 -0.49
CA LEU A 162 -10.09 -9.76 -0.20
C LEU A 162 -10.37 -9.67 1.31
N ARG A 163 -9.70 -10.50 2.13
CA ARG A 163 -9.85 -10.47 3.59
C ARG A 163 -9.28 -9.20 4.18
N TYR A 164 -8.07 -8.83 3.78
CA TYR A 164 -7.40 -7.61 4.19
C TYR A 164 -8.23 -6.35 3.86
N ASP A 165 -8.70 -6.23 2.61
CA ASP A 165 -9.50 -5.09 2.16
C ASP A 165 -10.83 -5.00 2.91
N LYS A 166 -11.42 -6.13 3.33
CA LYS A 166 -12.65 -6.16 4.14
C LYS A 166 -12.42 -5.71 5.58
N ALA A 167 -11.26 -5.98 6.15
CA ALA A 167 -10.93 -5.59 7.53
C ALA A 167 -10.56 -4.10 7.65
N GLU A 168 -10.02 -3.48 6.58
CA GLU A 168 -9.62 -2.07 6.56
C GLU A 168 -10.78 -1.10 6.20
N ASN A 169 -11.92 -1.60 5.68
CA ASN A 169 -13.13 -0.83 5.36
C ASN A 169 -14.15 -0.86 6.48
#